data_33270a6d30385185347ee69055cb24fd
#
_entry.id   33270a6d30385185347ee69055cb24fd
#
_cell.length_a   1.000
_cell.length_b   1.000
_cell.length_c   1.000
_cell.angle_alpha   90.00
_cell.angle_beta   90.00
_cell.angle_gamma   90.00
#
_symmetry.space_group_name_H-M   'P 1'
#
loop_
_entity.id
_entity.type
_entity.pdbx_description
1 polymer ?
#
loop_
_entity_poly.entity_id
_entity_poly.type
_entity_poly.pdbx_seq_one_letter_code
_entity_poly.pdbx_strand_id
1 'polypeptide(L)'
;MTKKQFAEIICKKFSLKGITPSSFVYVLNCILIGIVMVKVPGRNAYKLYFSIYPLWMSNIKECFDMPLFQTPILNNKNMDIYLPENMTEEDIDFVLHQCQEQIPFIPAKNIPFNDIVAFLHSRILKDSTFVGNFVLKMKVYRLIYSIALICNDFKMAESVYKTISQNIDQWDDAIFNYWYGDKKSYLNRLQEYDSNRIMLQTNLQINLQNSKICKMPKYIFLS
;
A
#
# COMPACT_ATOMS: atom_id res chain seq x y z
N MET A 1 23.61 12.02 -10.38
CA MET A 1 22.81 12.72 -9.33
C MET A 1 22.80 11.92 -8.03
N THR A 2 22.67 12.61 -6.91
CA THR A 2 22.63 12.00 -5.58
C THR A 2 21.21 11.52 -5.24
N LYS A 3 21.10 10.64 -4.23
CA LYS A 3 19.79 10.20 -3.67
C LYS A 3 18.90 11.39 -3.25
N LYS A 4 19.50 12.48 -2.71
CA LYS A 4 18.74 13.67 -2.29
C LYS A 4 18.13 14.39 -3.49
N GLN A 5 18.90 14.58 -4.56
CA GLN A 5 18.41 15.20 -5.80
C GLN A 5 17.29 14.35 -6.44
N PHE A 6 17.46 13.04 -6.49
CA PHE A 6 16.39 12.14 -6.94
C PHE A 6 15.12 12.29 -6.10
N ALA A 7 15.24 12.34 -4.75
CA ALA A 7 14.12 12.55 -3.86
C ALA A 7 13.36 13.87 -4.15
N GLU A 8 14.07 14.94 -4.45
CA GLU A 8 13.47 16.24 -4.80
C GLU A 8 12.72 16.15 -6.15
N ILE A 9 13.32 15.49 -7.15
CA ILE A 9 12.72 15.31 -8.48
C ILE A 9 11.44 14.47 -8.40
N ILE A 10 11.48 13.30 -7.74
CA ILE A 10 10.32 12.41 -7.63
C ILE A 10 9.17 13.05 -6.84
N CYS A 11 9.51 13.77 -5.75
CA CYS A 11 8.51 14.51 -4.98
C CYS A 11 7.83 15.60 -5.82
N LYS A 12 8.59 16.38 -6.57
CA LYS A 12 8.06 17.44 -7.45
C LYS A 12 7.24 16.85 -8.61
N LYS A 13 7.77 15.83 -9.29
CA LYS A 13 7.13 15.19 -10.46
C LYS A 13 5.78 14.56 -10.12
N PHE A 14 5.67 13.91 -8.96
CA PHE A 14 4.50 13.14 -8.58
C PHE A 14 3.65 13.76 -7.47
N SER A 15 3.94 14.99 -7.06
CA SER A 15 3.25 15.68 -5.96
C SER A 15 3.30 14.90 -4.64
N LEU A 16 4.45 14.28 -4.36
CA LEU A 16 4.71 13.50 -3.16
C LEU A 16 5.47 14.33 -2.13
N LYS A 17 5.54 13.84 -0.89
CA LYS A 17 6.38 14.41 0.16
C LYS A 17 7.18 13.31 0.86
N GLY A 18 8.45 13.60 1.16
CA GLY A 18 9.29 12.70 1.93
C GLY A 18 8.86 12.60 3.40
N ILE A 19 8.59 11.39 3.87
CA ILE A 19 8.44 11.07 5.30
C ILE A 19 9.78 10.68 5.90
N THR A 20 10.55 9.93 5.12
CA THR A 20 11.94 9.54 5.40
C THR A 20 12.79 9.89 4.17
N PRO A 21 14.12 9.81 4.27
CA PRO A 21 14.98 9.99 3.09
C PRO A 21 14.77 8.98 1.97
N SER A 22 13.90 7.97 2.18
CA SER A 22 13.66 6.87 1.24
C SER A 22 12.19 6.62 0.96
N SER A 23 11.27 7.37 1.57
CA SER A 23 9.82 7.13 1.42
C SER A 23 9.12 8.43 1.02
N PHE A 24 8.52 8.45 -0.16
CA PHE A 24 7.90 9.59 -0.80
C PHE A 24 6.42 9.28 -1.03
N VAL A 25 5.54 9.94 -0.27
CA VAL A 25 4.13 9.54 -0.18
C VAL A 25 3.19 10.75 -0.19
N TYR A 26 1.91 10.47 -0.36
CA TYR A 26 0.80 11.37 -0.09
C TYR A 26 -0.30 10.65 0.69
N VAL A 27 -1.19 11.39 1.32
CA VAL A 27 -2.39 10.86 1.97
C VAL A 27 -3.51 10.76 0.93
N LEU A 28 -4.09 9.57 0.79
CA LEU A 28 -5.32 9.37 0.05
C LEU A 28 -6.36 8.82 1.02
N ASN A 29 -7.27 9.69 1.44
CA ASN A 29 -8.30 9.39 2.44
C ASN A 29 -7.70 8.79 3.73
N CYS A 30 -7.70 7.47 3.87
CA CYS A 30 -7.27 6.73 5.05
C CYS A 30 -5.96 5.95 4.87
N ILE A 31 -5.27 6.13 3.75
CA ILE A 31 -4.03 5.42 3.42
C ILE A 31 -2.92 6.40 3.02
N LEU A 32 -1.67 5.95 3.17
CA LEU A 32 -0.52 6.59 2.54
C LEU A 32 -0.14 5.79 1.31
N ILE A 33 -0.04 6.48 0.19
CA ILE A 33 0.38 5.88 -1.09
C ILE A 33 1.66 6.55 -1.55
N GLY A 34 2.59 5.78 -2.09
CA GLY A 34 3.77 6.37 -2.70
C GLY A 34 4.87 5.40 -3.08
N ILE A 35 6.05 5.97 -3.27
CA ILE A 35 7.25 5.27 -3.70
C ILE A 35 8.21 5.15 -2.52
N VAL A 36 8.75 3.94 -2.35
CA VAL A 36 9.79 3.64 -1.36
C VAL A 36 11.05 3.19 -2.08
N MET A 37 12.17 3.80 -1.73
CA MET A 37 13.49 3.46 -2.23
C MET A 37 14.19 2.56 -1.22
N VAL A 38 14.51 1.35 -1.58
CA VAL A 38 15.16 0.35 -0.73
C VAL A 38 16.58 0.10 -1.22
N LYS A 39 17.57 0.23 -0.35
CA LYS A 39 18.96 -0.11 -0.67
C LYS A 39 19.10 -1.63 -0.85
N VAL A 40 19.76 -2.03 -1.92
CA VAL A 40 19.99 -3.46 -2.20
C VAL A 40 21.18 -3.94 -1.37
N PRO A 41 21.03 -4.98 -0.53
CA PRO A 41 22.12 -5.52 0.23
C PRO A 41 23.29 -5.97 -0.68
N GLY A 42 24.51 -5.62 -0.29
CA GLY A 42 25.72 -5.98 -1.04
C GLY A 42 25.92 -5.26 -2.39
N ARG A 43 25.08 -4.27 -2.71
CA ARG A 43 25.21 -3.48 -3.95
C ARG A 43 25.11 -1.98 -3.66
N ASN A 44 25.81 -1.17 -4.45
CA ASN A 44 25.67 0.31 -4.42
C ASN A 44 24.48 0.73 -5.33
N ALA A 45 23.31 0.18 -5.04
CA ALA A 45 22.11 0.40 -5.84
C ALA A 45 20.87 0.41 -4.95
N TYR A 46 19.79 0.98 -5.49
CA TYR A 46 18.46 1.02 -4.88
C TYR A 46 17.44 0.37 -5.81
N LYS A 47 16.40 -0.22 -5.21
CA LYS A 47 15.16 -0.60 -5.88
C LYS A 47 14.03 0.33 -5.46
N LEU A 48 13.09 0.56 -6.35
CA LEU A 48 11.86 1.30 -6.05
C LEU A 48 10.70 0.34 -5.90
N TYR A 49 9.88 0.64 -4.90
CA TYR A 49 8.64 -0.07 -4.64
C TYR A 49 7.48 0.90 -4.58
N PHE A 50 6.37 0.54 -5.20
CA PHE A 50 5.09 1.15 -4.88
C PHE A 50 4.57 0.54 -3.58
N SER A 51 4.11 1.39 -2.66
CA SER A 51 3.68 0.93 -1.33
C SER A 51 2.42 1.64 -0.87
N ILE A 52 1.55 0.88 -0.16
CA ILE A 52 0.35 1.40 0.50
C ILE A 52 0.44 1.06 1.98
N TYR A 53 0.38 2.09 2.82
CA TYR A 53 0.40 1.98 4.27
C TYR A 53 -0.95 2.36 4.86
N PRO A 54 -1.43 1.67 5.91
CA PRO A 54 -2.65 2.03 6.62
C PRO A 54 -2.42 3.25 7.52
N LEU A 55 -3.42 4.13 7.64
CA LEU A 55 -3.41 5.22 8.63
C LEU A 55 -4.31 4.95 9.84
N TRP A 56 -4.92 3.78 9.92
CA TRP A 56 -5.85 3.39 10.99
C TRP A 56 -5.26 2.44 12.05
N MET A 57 -3.96 2.25 12.07
CA MET A 57 -3.31 1.46 13.12
C MET A 57 -3.36 2.19 14.46
N SER A 58 -3.13 1.48 15.56
CA SER A 58 -3.29 2.03 16.92
C SER A 58 -2.41 3.26 17.19
N ASN A 59 -1.30 3.38 16.47
CA ASN A 59 -0.42 4.54 16.54
C ASN A 59 0.36 4.73 15.23
N ILE A 60 0.95 5.92 15.07
CA ILE A 60 1.65 6.30 13.84
C ILE A 60 2.89 5.45 13.55
N LYS A 61 3.55 4.89 14.56
CA LYS A 61 4.71 4.00 14.36
C LYS A 61 4.28 2.72 13.65
N GLU A 62 3.18 2.12 14.10
CA GLU A 62 2.61 0.93 13.45
C GLU A 62 2.13 1.22 12.02
N CYS A 63 1.62 2.44 11.75
CA CYS A 63 1.27 2.83 10.38
C CYS A 63 2.45 2.73 9.40
N PHE A 64 3.68 2.95 9.86
CA PHE A 64 4.88 2.94 9.03
C PHE A 64 5.70 1.66 9.13
N ASP A 65 5.38 0.77 10.06
CA ASP A 65 6.17 -0.43 10.30
C ASP A 65 6.17 -1.35 9.08
N MET A 66 4.99 -1.59 8.50
CA MET A 66 4.85 -2.48 7.36
C MET A 66 3.77 -2.04 6.38
N PRO A 67 4.05 -1.94 5.08
CA PRO A 67 3.02 -1.71 4.09
C PRO A 67 2.06 -2.91 4.03
N LEU A 68 0.77 -2.65 3.87
CA LEU A 68 -0.21 -3.71 3.60
C LEU A 68 -0.18 -4.18 2.14
N PHE A 69 0.31 -3.32 1.25
CA PHE A 69 0.61 -3.66 -0.13
C PHE A 69 1.95 -3.07 -0.54
N GLN A 70 2.78 -3.88 -1.19
CA GLN A 70 4.04 -3.44 -1.78
C GLN A 70 4.34 -4.26 -3.02
N THR A 71 4.74 -3.58 -4.11
CA THR A 71 5.16 -4.22 -5.36
C THR A 71 6.37 -3.48 -5.93
N PRO A 72 7.37 -4.17 -6.51
CA PRO A 72 8.51 -3.52 -7.15
C PRO A 72 8.07 -2.75 -8.41
N ILE A 73 8.80 -1.68 -8.72
CA ILE A 73 8.76 -1.05 -10.04
C ILE A 73 9.70 -1.82 -10.95
N LEU A 74 9.16 -2.34 -12.03
CA LEU A 74 9.88 -3.22 -12.96
C LEU A 74 10.21 -2.50 -14.27
N ASN A 75 11.18 -2.99 -15.00
CA ASN A 75 11.45 -2.56 -16.38
C ASN A 75 10.48 -3.21 -17.38
N ASN A 76 10.58 -2.85 -18.66
CA ASN A 76 9.72 -3.35 -19.73
C ASN A 76 9.85 -4.88 -19.98
N LYS A 77 10.85 -5.53 -19.39
CA LYS A 77 11.05 -6.99 -19.42
C LYS A 77 10.57 -7.68 -18.14
N ASN A 78 9.80 -6.98 -17.29
CA ASN A 78 9.36 -7.44 -15.97
C ASN A 78 10.49 -7.83 -15.02
N MET A 79 11.64 -7.15 -15.12
CA MET A 79 12.79 -7.36 -14.24
C MET A 79 12.97 -6.16 -13.30
N ASP A 80 13.59 -6.41 -12.17
CA ASP A 80 13.95 -5.37 -11.20
C ASP A 80 14.81 -4.26 -11.84
N ILE A 81 14.47 -3.01 -11.52
CA ILE A 81 15.30 -1.84 -11.84
C ILE A 81 16.25 -1.59 -10.68
N TYR A 82 17.53 -1.52 -10.98
CA TYR A 82 18.58 -1.18 -10.04
C TYR A 82 19.11 0.23 -10.33
N LEU A 83 18.75 1.19 -9.50
CA LEU A 83 19.24 2.56 -9.58
C LEU A 83 20.60 2.67 -8.89
N PRO A 84 21.67 3.08 -9.57
CA PRO A 84 22.97 3.27 -8.94
C PRO A 84 22.94 4.44 -7.94
N GLU A 85 23.90 4.48 -6.99
CA GLU A 85 24.01 5.62 -6.05
C GLU A 85 24.28 6.94 -6.78
N ASN A 86 25.03 6.88 -7.87
CA ASN A 86 25.32 8.02 -8.78
C ASN A 86 24.45 7.90 -10.02
N MET A 87 23.19 8.33 -9.91
CA MET A 87 22.20 8.26 -10.99
C MET A 87 22.52 9.27 -12.12
N THR A 88 22.34 8.85 -13.36
CA THR A 88 22.32 9.75 -14.53
C THR A 88 20.93 10.37 -14.71
N GLU A 89 20.79 11.36 -15.58
CA GLU A 89 19.47 11.88 -15.96
C GLU A 89 18.63 10.81 -16.65
N GLU A 90 19.25 10.00 -17.53
CA GLU A 90 18.60 8.90 -18.22
C GLU A 90 18.04 7.84 -17.24
N ASP A 91 18.81 7.49 -16.20
CA ASP A 91 18.33 6.56 -15.14
C ASP A 91 17.08 7.09 -14.47
N ILE A 92 17.05 8.39 -14.18
CA ILE A 92 15.94 9.05 -13.50
C ILE A 92 14.71 9.11 -14.42
N ASP A 93 14.87 9.60 -15.63
CA ASP A 93 13.77 9.71 -16.59
C ASP A 93 13.16 8.35 -16.90
N PHE A 94 13.99 7.34 -17.08
CA PHE A 94 13.54 5.97 -17.28
C PHE A 94 12.68 5.48 -16.11
N VAL A 95 13.17 5.61 -14.88
CA VAL A 95 12.44 5.09 -13.72
C VAL A 95 11.18 5.89 -13.41
N LEU A 96 11.19 7.21 -13.64
CA LEU A 96 9.99 8.03 -13.50
C LEU A 96 8.91 7.62 -14.51
N HIS A 97 9.32 7.34 -15.75
CA HIS A 97 8.41 6.79 -16.77
C HIS A 97 7.82 5.44 -16.32
N GLN A 98 8.65 4.51 -15.86
CA GLN A 98 8.18 3.21 -15.36
C GLN A 98 7.21 3.35 -14.17
N CYS A 99 7.45 4.31 -13.27
CA CYS A 99 6.50 4.60 -12.19
C CYS A 99 5.13 5.05 -12.73
N GLN A 100 5.10 5.94 -13.72
CA GLN A 100 3.85 6.44 -14.31
C GLN A 100 3.06 5.36 -15.06
N GLU A 101 3.75 4.49 -15.78
CA GLU A 101 3.13 3.38 -16.53
C GLU A 101 2.52 2.32 -15.58
N GLN A 102 3.18 2.03 -14.47
CA GLN A 102 2.78 0.94 -13.58
C GLN A 102 1.85 1.35 -12.46
N ILE A 103 1.80 2.64 -12.11
CA ILE A 103 1.02 3.15 -10.99
C ILE A 103 0.06 4.23 -11.46
N PRO A 104 -1.23 3.92 -11.68
CA PRO A 104 -2.20 4.87 -12.22
C PRO A 104 -2.56 6.00 -11.25
N PHE A 105 -2.04 5.94 -10.02
CA PHE A 105 -2.33 6.89 -8.93
C PHE A 105 -1.26 7.96 -8.77
N ILE A 106 -0.22 7.96 -9.58
CA ILE A 106 0.78 9.02 -9.64
C ILE A 106 0.82 9.66 -11.04
N PRO A 107 0.91 10.99 -11.12
CA PRO A 107 0.98 11.96 -10.00
C PRO A 107 -0.20 11.86 -9.02
N ALA A 108 0.03 12.29 -7.77
CA ALA A 108 -0.99 12.26 -6.72
C ALA A 108 -2.25 13.05 -7.12
N LYS A 109 -3.42 12.45 -6.94
CA LYS A 109 -4.72 13.00 -7.33
C LYS A 109 -5.87 12.36 -6.54
N ASN A 110 -7.04 12.97 -6.59
CA ASN A 110 -8.27 12.32 -6.16
C ASN A 110 -8.64 11.21 -7.14
N ILE A 111 -9.08 10.06 -6.64
CA ILE A 111 -9.45 8.89 -7.45
C ILE A 111 -10.68 8.19 -6.86
N PRO A 112 -11.48 7.47 -7.65
CA PRO A 112 -12.51 6.57 -7.13
C PRO A 112 -11.90 5.46 -6.27
N PHE A 113 -12.58 5.08 -5.19
CA PHE A 113 -12.14 3.92 -4.38
C PHE A 113 -12.09 2.64 -5.22
N ASN A 114 -13.05 2.46 -6.12
CA ASN A 114 -13.10 1.30 -7.01
C ASN A 114 -11.84 1.15 -7.89
N ASP A 115 -11.17 2.23 -8.25
CA ASP A 115 -9.94 2.17 -9.05
C ASP A 115 -8.79 1.53 -8.25
N ILE A 116 -8.68 1.85 -6.95
CA ILE A 116 -7.72 1.16 -6.05
C ILE A 116 -8.07 -0.31 -5.91
N VAL A 117 -9.35 -0.62 -5.70
CA VAL A 117 -9.81 -2.02 -5.58
C VAL A 117 -9.48 -2.80 -6.84
N ALA A 118 -9.80 -2.27 -8.03
CA ALA A 118 -9.50 -2.89 -9.31
C ALA A 118 -7.99 -3.11 -9.51
N PHE A 119 -7.16 -2.11 -9.18
CA PHE A 119 -5.71 -2.22 -9.22
C PHE A 119 -5.20 -3.34 -8.31
N LEU A 120 -5.60 -3.35 -7.04
CA LEU A 120 -5.18 -4.35 -6.07
C LEU A 120 -5.61 -5.76 -6.49
N HIS A 121 -6.84 -5.94 -6.96
CA HIS A 121 -7.31 -7.23 -7.49
C HIS A 121 -6.49 -7.68 -8.70
N SER A 122 -6.18 -6.78 -9.63
CA SER A 122 -5.36 -7.12 -10.79
C SER A 122 -3.96 -7.61 -10.38
N ARG A 123 -3.36 -7.00 -9.33
CA ARG A 123 -2.04 -7.41 -8.82
C ARG A 123 -2.09 -8.76 -8.12
N ILE A 124 -3.11 -9.03 -7.31
CA ILE A 124 -3.30 -10.34 -6.66
C ILE A 124 -3.37 -11.48 -7.68
N LEU A 125 -3.99 -11.22 -8.84
CA LEU A 125 -4.21 -12.24 -9.87
C LEU A 125 -3.04 -12.42 -10.83
N LYS A 126 -2.27 -11.36 -11.10
CA LYS A 126 -1.29 -11.34 -12.19
C LYS A 126 0.16 -11.23 -11.73
N ASP A 127 0.42 -10.61 -10.58
CA ASP A 127 1.77 -10.41 -10.08
C ASP A 127 2.28 -11.69 -9.42
N SER A 128 3.43 -12.18 -9.88
CA SER A 128 4.07 -13.40 -9.35
C SER A 128 4.36 -13.33 -7.85
N THR A 129 4.53 -12.14 -7.29
CA THR A 129 4.71 -11.92 -5.85
C THR A 129 3.50 -12.38 -5.04
N PHE A 130 2.29 -12.25 -5.58
CA PHE A 130 1.03 -12.58 -4.91
C PHE A 130 0.46 -13.95 -5.31
N VAL A 131 0.73 -14.39 -6.54
CA VAL A 131 0.24 -15.69 -7.03
C VAL A 131 0.80 -16.81 -6.14
N GLY A 132 -0.09 -17.59 -5.52
CA GLY A 132 0.31 -18.66 -4.58
C GLY A 132 0.70 -18.19 -3.16
N ASN A 133 0.84 -16.89 -2.90
CA ASN A 133 1.17 -16.36 -1.58
C ASN A 133 -0.08 -15.92 -0.83
N PHE A 134 -0.68 -16.83 -0.08
CA PHE A 134 -1.90 -16.57 0.67
C PHE A 134 -1.76 -15.45 1.71
N VAL A 135 -0.60 -15.37 2.41
CA VAL A 135 -0.37 -14.34 3.42
C VAL A 135 -0.42 -12.94 2.82
N LEU A 136 0.23 -12.75 1.68
CA LEU A 136 0.21 -11.46 0.97
C LEU A 136 -1.18 -11.15 0.40
N LYS A 137 -1.88 -12.13 -0.17
CA LYS A 137 -3.27 -11.96 -0.62
C LYS A 137 -4.17 -11.52 0.53
N MET A 138 -4.06 -12.16 1.69
CA MET A 138 -4.84 -11.81 2.87
C MET A 138 -4.58 -10.39 3.35
N LYS A 139 -3.33 -9.92 3.31
CA LYS A 139 -2.99 -8.52 3.63
C LYS A 139 -3.73 -7.54 2.71
N VAL A 140 -3.80 -7.85 1.41
CA VAL A 140 -4.49 -7.01 0.43
C VAL A 140 -6.01 -7.03 0.64
N TYR A 141 -6.61 -8.19 0.88
CA TYR A 141 -8.05 -8.26 1.19
C TYR A 141 -8.37 -7.48 2.47
N ARG A 142 -7.55 -7.61 3.52
CA ARG A 142 -7.71 -6.80 4.74
C ARG A 142 -7.57 -5.30 4.49
N LEU A 143 -6.65 -4.89 3.62
CA LEU A 143 -6.52 -3.50 3.19
C LEU A 143 -7.83 -3.00 2.57
N ILE A 144 -8.37 -3.71 1.57
CA ILE A 144 -9.62 -3.33 0.90
C ILE A 144 -10.80 -3.32 1.89
N TYR A 145 -10.92 -4.35 2.72
CA TYR A 145 -11.94 -4.46 3.75
C TYR A 145 -11.93 -3.28 4.73
N SER A 146 -10.76 -2.94 5.27
CA SER A 146 -10.62 -1.85 6.23
C SER A 146 -10.93 -0.49 5.60
N ILE A 147 -10.51 -0.25 4.34
CA ILE A 147 -10.87 0.98 3.63
C ILE A 147 -12.39 1.05 3.44
N ALA A 148 -13.02 -0.03 3.02
CA ALA A 148 -14.47 -0.09 2.83
C ALA A 148 -15.24 0.25 4.12
N LEU A 149 -14.82 -0.29 5.27
CA LEU A 149 -15.40 0.05 6.57
C LEU A 149 -15.22 1.53 6.92
N ILE A 150 -14.03 2.07 6.73
CA ILE A 150 -13.73 3.49 7.02
C ILE A 150 -14.57 4.41 6.13
N CYS A 151 -14.75 4.04 4.87
CA CYS A 151 -15.56 4.80 3.90
C CYS A 151 -17.07 4.55 4.02
N ASN A 152 -17.53 3.71 4.95
CA ASN A 152 -18.92 3.27 5.11
C ASN A 152 -19.49 2.54 3.88
N ASP A 153 -18.65 1.92 3.07
CA ASP A 153 -19.08 1.05 1.96
C ASP A 153 -19.27 -0.39 2.46
N PHE A 154 -20.39 -0.62 3.14
CA PHE A 154 -20.71 -1.93 3.72
C PHE A 154 -20.94 -3.01 2.66
N LYS A 155 -21.38 -2.64 1.46
CA LYS A 155 -21.53 -3.60 0.35
C LYS A 155 -20.18 -4.16 -0.09
N MET A 156 -19.20 -3.29 -0.25
CA MET A 156 -17.83 -3.69 -0.56
C MET A 156 -17.23 -4.49 0.61
N ALA A 157 -17.42 -4.05 1.85
CA ALA A 157 -16.91 -4.77 3.03
C ALA A 157 -17.48 -6.20 3.10
N GLU A 158 -18.80 -6.38 2.88
CA GLU A 158 -19.43 -7.71 2.86
C GLU A 158 -18.91 -8.58 1.71
N SER A 159 -18.74 -8.01 0.52
CA SER A 159 -18.17 -8.71 -0.64
C SER A 159 -16.75 -9.23 -0.36
N VAL A 160 -15.92 -8.37 0.22
CA VAL A 160 -14.53 -8.74 0.58
C VAL A 160 -14.51 -9.74 1.72
N TYR A 161 -15.41 -9.63 2.70
CA TYR A 161 -15.56 -10.63 3.76
C TYR A 161 -15.86 -12.02 3.19
N LYS A 162 -16.81 -12.13 2.25
CA LYS A 162 -17.11 -13.40 1.56
C LYS A 162 -15.88 -13.95 0.83
N THR A 163 -15.13 -13.08 0.15
CA THR A 163 -13.87 -13.46 -0.52
C THR A 163 -12.83 -13.96 0.48
N ILE A 164 -12.67 -13.30 1.62
CA ILE A 164 -11.77 -13.72 2.70
C ILE A 164 -12.18 -15.10 3.21
N SER A 165 -13.45 -15.31 3.54
CA SER A 165 -13.98 -16.59 4.03
C SER A 165 -13.68 -17.73 3.06
N GLN A 166 -14.00 -17.56 1.78
CA GLN A 166 -13.73 -18.55 0.73
C GLN A 166 -12.23 -18.87 0.57
N ASN A 167 -11.36 -17.88 0.70
CA ASN A 167 -9.92 -18.11 0.63
C ASN A 167 -9.39 -18.83 1.86
N ILE A 168 -9.89 -18.49 3.06
CA ILE A 168 -9.49 -19.13 4.32
C ILE A 168 -9.81 -20.63 4.31
N ASP A 169 -10.94 -21.03 3.75
CA ASP A 169 -11.36 -22.43 3.66
C ASP A 169 -10.36 -23.29 2.87
N GLN A 170 -9.62 -22.68 1.95
CA GLN A 170 -8.59 -23.35 1.13
C GLN A 170 -7.23 -23.50 1.85
N TRP A 171 -7.04 -22.85 3.00
CA TRP A 171 -5.79 -22.94 3.74
C TRP A 171 -5.76 -24.16 4.65
N ASP A 172 -4.57 -24.75 4.80
CA ASP A 172 -4.28 -25.68 5.88
C ASP A 172 -4.48 -24.99 7.24
N ASP A 173 -5.16 -25.69 8.17
CA ASP A 173 -5.54 -25.12 9.46
C ASP A 173 -4.32 -24.78 10.33
N ALA A 174 -3.25 -25.57 10.29
CA ALA A 174 -2.05 -25.32 11.06
C ALA A 174 -1.31 -24.08 10.55
N ILE A 175 -1.24 -23.90 9.22
CA ILE A 175 -0.65 -22.72 8.59
C ILE A 175 -1.48 -21.48 8.92
N PHE A 176 -2.81 -21.54 8.80
CA PHE A 176 -3.67 -20.43 9.12
C PHE A 176 -3.56 -20.03 10.60
N ASN A 177 -3.61 -21.00 11.50
CA ASN A 177 -3.47 -20.80 12.94
C ASN A 177 -2.14 -20.13 13.32
N TYR A 178 -1.07 -20.49 12.66
CA TYR A 178 0.24 -19.86 12.90
C TYR A 178 0.24 -18.35 12.60
N TRP A 179 -0.44 -17.92 11.51
CA TRP A 179 -0.42 -16.53 11.07
C TRP A 179 -1.55 -15.67 11.65
N TYR A 180 -2.75 -16.25 11.86
CA TYR A 180 -3.97 -15.50 12.13
C TYR A 180 -4.81 -16.01 13.31
N GLY A 181 -4.43 -17.14 13.88
CA GLY A 181 -5.21 -17.83 14.92
C GLY A 181 -6.35 -18.66 14.33
N ASP A 182 -7.27 -19.12 15.17
CA ASP A 182 -8.40 -19.94 14.77
C ASP A 182 -9.29 -19.27 13.70
N LYS A 183 -9.59 -20.01 12.62
CA LYS A 183 -10.36 -19.54 11.46
C LYS A 183 -11.72 -18.93 11.84
N LYS A 184 -12.47 -19.65 12.68
CA LYS A 184 -13.81 -19.22 13.10
C LYS A 184 -13.75 -17.94 13.93
N SER A 185 -12.85 -17.89 14.90
CA SER A 185 -12.62 -16.69 15.72
C SER A 185 -12.14 -15.49 14.88
N TYR A 186 -11.33 -15.74 13.87
CA TYR A 186 -10.89 -14.71 12.94
C TYR A 186 -12.07 -14.14 12.13
N LEU A 187 -12.90 -14.99 11.56
CA LEU A 187 -14.07 -14.57 10.78
C LEU A 187 -15.11 -13.85 11.65
N ASN A 188 -15.36 -14.34 12.87
CA ASN A 188 -16.28 -13.67 13.81
C ASN A 188 -15.82 -12.23 14.12
N ARG A 189 -14.50 -12.04 14.38
CA ARG A 189 -13.96 -10.68 14.59
C ARG A 189 -14.12 -9.76 13.38
N LEU A 190 -14.02 -10.31 12.16
CA LEU A 190 -14.27 -9.51 10.95
C LEU A 190 -15.74 -9.12 10.80
N GLN A 191 -16.69 -9.95 11.27
CA GLN A 191 -18.13 -9.65 11.21
C GLN A 191 -18.58 -8.54 12.17
N GLU A 192 -17.78 -8.16 13.14
CA GLU A 192 -18.05 -7.04 14.04
C GLU A 192 -17.87 -5.69 13.33
N TYR A 193 -18.61 -5.48 12.23
CA TYR A 193 -18.44 -4.35 11.31
C TYR A 193 -18.45 -2.99 12.02
N ASP A 194 -19.45 -2.73 12.88
CA ASP A 194 -19.61 -1.42 13.52
C ASP A 194 -18.51 -1.15 14.54
N SER A 195 -18.19 -2.13 15.38
CA SER A 195 -17.11 -2.00 16.38
C SER A 195 -15.76 -1.77 15.68
N ASN A 196 -15.47 -2.57 14.66
CA ASN A 196 -14.25 -2.42 13.87
C ASN A 196 -14.17 -1.06 13.18
N ARG A 197 -15.26 -0.60 12.57
CA ARG A 197 -15.34 0.70 11.91
C ARG A 197 -15.03 1.84 12.86
N ILE A 198 -15.67 1.90 14.01
CA ILE A 198 -15.49 2.97 15.01
C ILE A 198 -14.02 3.01 15.47
N MET A 199 -13.44 1.86 15.76
CA MET A 199 -12.04 1.76 16.15
C MET A 199 -11.10 2.27 15.05
N LEU A 200 -11.29 1.82 13.79
CA LEU A 200 -10.46 2.24 12.66
C LEU A 200 -10.58 3.73 12.39
N GLN A 201 -11.79 4.29 12.44
CA GLN A 201 -12.04 5.73 12.23
C GLN A 201 -11.43 6.58 13.34
N THR A 202 -11.52 6.14 14.59
CA THR A 202 -10.90 6.85 15.75
C THR A 202 -9.38 6.89 15.59
N ASN A 203 -8.76 5.75 15.33
CA ASN A 203 -7.31 5.67 15.13
C ASN A 203 -6.87 6.52 13.94
N LEU A 204 -7.61 6.49 12.83
CA LEU A 204 -7.35 7.32 11.65
C LEU A 204 -7.32 8.81 12.01
N GLN A 205 -8.32 9.31 12.76
CA GLN A 205 -8.38 10.71 13.14
C GLN A 205 -7.18 11.12 14.01
N ILE A 206 -6.76 10.28 14.94
CA ILE A 206 -5.57 10.51 15.76
C ILE A 206 -4.32 10.57 14.89
N ASN A 207 -4.14 9.60 13.98
CA ASN A 207 -2.95 9.53 13.13
C ASN A 207 -2.89 10.66 12.09
N LEU A 208 -4.02 11.14 11.56
CA LEU A 208 -4.07 12.29 10.65
C LEU A 208 -3.62 13.60 11.30
N GLN A 209 -3.71 13.72 12.63
CA GLN A 209 -3.23 14.88 13.39
C GLN A 209 -1.72 14.82 13.68
N ASN A 210 -1.07 13.70 13.45
CA ASN A 210 0.35 13.55 13.67
C ASN A 210 1.15 14.59 12.85
N SER A 211 2.17 15.20 13.46
CA SER A 211 2.97 16.28 12.87
C SER A 211 3.66 15.93 11.54
N LYS A 212 3.91 14.65 11.27
CA LYS A 212 4.46 14.17 9.99
C LYS A 212 3.36 14.06 8.93
N ILE A 213 2.16 13.59 9.30
CA ILE A 213 1.06 13.34 8.37
C ILE A 213 0.30 14.61 8.02
N CYS A 214 0.08 15.53 8.99
CA CYS A 214 -0.66 16.77 8.74
C CYS A 214 -0.04 17.65 7.65
N LYS A 215 1.27 17.52 7.41
CA LYS A 215 2.04 18.27 6.39
C LYS A 215 2.08 17.59 5.03
N MET A 216 1.49 16.40 4.86
CA MET A 216 1.48 15.68 3.57
C MET A 216 0.44 16.26 2.63
N PRO A 217 0.66 16.18 1.30
CA PRO A 217 -0.41 16.39 0.32
C PRO A 217 -1.57 15.43 0.62
N LYS A 218 -2.79 15.94 0.59
CA LYS A 218 -4.00 15.19 0.93
C LYS A 218 -4.96 15.16 -0.24
N TYR A 219 -5.43 13.97 -0.55
CA TYR A 219 -6.41 13.68 -1.59
C TYR A 219 -7.51 12.79 -1.03
N ILE A 220 -8.62 12.69 -1.73
CA ILE A 220 -9.80 11.94 -1.28
C ILE A 220 -10.21 10.89 -2.31
N PHE A 221 -10.96 9.89 -1.86
CA PHE A 221 -11.71 9.04 -2.75
C PHE A 221 -12.90 9.83 -3.32
N LEU A 222 -13.05 9.75 -4.64
CA LEU A 222 -14.24 10.27 -5.33
C LEU A 222 -15.39 9.27 -5.14
N SER A 223 -16.58 9.79 -4.93
CA SER A 223 -17.83 9.04 -4.87
C SER A 223 -18.24 8.53 -6.25
#